data_cc3a4ae2a99286cb0f29ec20aed5edf1
#
_entry.id   cc3a4ae2a99286cb0f29ec20aed5edf1
#
_cell.length_a   1.000
_cell.length_b   1.000
_cell.length_c   1.000
_cell.angle_alpha   90.00
_cell.angle_beta   90.00
_cell.angle_gamma   90.00
#
_symmetry.space_group_name_H-M   'P 1'
#
loop_
_entity.id
_entity.type
_entity.pdbx_description
1 polymer ?
#
loop_
_entity_poly.entity_id
_entity_poly.type
_entity_poly.pdbx_seq_one_letter_code
_entity_poly.pdbx_strand_id
1 'polypeptide(L)'
;QMNYKYYYEIIEKINMYRIKHNVSPLLINNDLNVIAQKYSDKIARENFIELSNNKYNEKELGEIIFTFHENISPEKIITSFYEKESNKYNYNKKNPKPSNFTQIIWKSSEYIGIGCTKTKENIIYTVINFFPSGNIKNEFLLNVFPPLEDDEKSNLSSNSEFKIHFLEDLLNSNNDYRSKHGASPLTLNPSLTMKANDYAMLIAKNDSLENYDIEYLGEKCGKNICITNNGNYNGQEICSIWYNEIKEYNFFNVKKNDIKIVQNFTQLIWKESREVGYGWADRKSVV
;
A
#
# COMPACT_ATOMS: atom_id res chain seq x y z
N GLN A 1 15.26 -6.94 -8.63
CA GLN A 1 14.04 -7.42 -7.96
C GLN A 1 13.63 -6.36 -6.95
N MET A 2 12.42 -5.83 -7.08
CA MET A 2 11.89 -4.78 -6.19
C MET A 2 11.89 -5.30 -4.75
N ASN A 3 12.52 -4.59 -3.83
CA ASN A 3 12.44 -4.91 -2.42
C ASN A 3 11.12 -4.33 -1.86
N TYR A 4 10.10 -5.15 -1.78
CA TYR A 4 8.77 -4.77 -1.33
C TYR A 4 8.75 -4.12 0.05
N LYS A 5 9.71 -4.43 0.92
CA LYS A 5 9.84 -3.79 2.23
C LYS A 5 9.99 -2.28 2.11
N TYR A 6 10.92 -1.79 1.27
CA TYR A 6 11.13 -0.36 1.07
C TYR A 6 9.89 0.33 0.49
N TYR A 7 9.20 -0.35 -0.40
CA TYR A 7 7.97 0.13 -1.01
C TYR A 7 6.89 0.44 0.03
N TYR A 8 6.65 -0.51 0.95
CA TYR A 8 5.66 -0.33 2.02
C TYR A 8 6.06 0.77 2.99
N GLU A 9 7.31 0.77 3.45
CA GLU A 9 7.82 1.80 4.35
C GLU A 9 7.63 3.21 3.78
N ILE A 10 7.80 3.40 2.47
CA ILE A 10 7.62 4.67 1.79
C ILE A 10 6.15 5.08 1.73
N ILE A 11 5.28 4.21 1.21
CA ILE A 11 3.88 4.56 1.01
C ILE A 11 3.14 4.76 2.32
N GLU A 12 3.40 3.91 3.31
CA GLU A 12 2.80 4.03 4.63
C GLU A 12 3.18 5.35 5.28
N LYS A 13 4.46 5.73 5.23
CA LYS A 13 4.91 6.99 5.79
C LYS A 13 4.32 8.21 5.06
N ILE A 14 4.24 8.17 3.74
CA ILE A 14 3.59 9.23 2.95
C ILE A 14 2.11 9.33 3.32
N ASN A 15 1.38 8.23 3.35
CA ASN A 15 -0.04 8.22 3.65
C ASN A 15 -0.34 8.63 5.11
N MET A 16 0.53 8.29 6.06
CA MET A 16 0.44 8.80 7.42
C MET A 16 0.52 10.34 7.47
N TYR A 17 1.44 10.95 6.73
CA TYR A 17 1.51 12.42 6.66
C TYR A 17 0.32 13.03 5.93
N ARG A 18 -0.19 12.41 4.89
CA ARG A 18 -1.40 12.87 4.20
C ARG A 18 -2.61 12.89 5.14
N ILE A 19 -2.82 11.83 5.89
CA ILE A 19 -3.88 11.74 6.90
C ILE A 19 -3.74 12.83 7.95
N LYS A 20 -2.51 13.09 8.43
CA LYS A 20 -2.22 14.18 9.38
C LYS A 20 -2.64 15.56 8.87
N HIS A 21 -2.68 15.76 7.56
CA HIS A 21 -3.13 17.00 6.91
C HIS A 21 -4.58 16.92 6.38
N ASN A 22 -5.36 15.93 6.80
CA ASN A 22 -6.73 15.68 6.34
C ASN A 22 -6.82 15.52 4.82
N VAL A 23 -5.86 14.80 4.25
CA VAL A 23 -5.77 14.50 2.82
C VAL A 23 -5.86 13.00 2.62
N SER A 24 -6.65 12.57 1.63
CA SER A 24 -6.86 11.15 1.33
C SER A 24 -5.55 10.42 1.07
N PRO A 25 -5.38 9.18 1.56
CA PRO A 25 -4.26 8.33 1.21
C PRO A 25 -4.14 8.14 -0.30
N LEU A 26 -2.91 8.04 -0.77
CA LEU A 26 -2.62 7.70 -2.17
C LEU A 26 -2.88 6.21 -2.43
N LEU A 27 -3.43 5.92 -3.59
CA LEU A 27 -3.62 4.57 -4.09
C LEU A 27 -2.44 4.15 -4.97
N ILE A 28 -2.03 2.91 -4.84
CA ILE A 28 -0.95 2.34 -5.64
C ILE A 28 -1.43 2.19 -7.09
N ASN A 29 -0.61 2.61 -8.05
CA ASN A 29 -0.87 2.41 -9.47
C ASN A 29 0.30 1.68 -10.13
N ASN A 30 0.02 0.53 -10.75
CA ASN A 30 1.04 -0.33 -11.33
C ASN A 30 1.75 0.28 -12.53
N ASP A 31 1.06 1.04 -13.36
CA ASP A 31 1.69 1.70 -14.50
C ASP A 31 2.68 2.75 -14.01
N LEU A 32 2.34 3.48 -12.95
CA LEU A 32 3.26 4.39 -12.29
C LEU A 32 4.45 3.66 -11.65
N ASN A 33 4.24 2.47 -11.08
CA ASN A 33 5.34 1.64 -10.56
C ASN A 33 6.31 1.26 -11.69
N VAL A 34 5.78 0.84 -12.85
CA VAL A 34 6.60 0.49 -14.01
C VAL A 34 7.40 1.69 -14.52
N ILE A 35 6.78 2.86 -14.59
CA ILE A 35 7.45 4.11 -14.99
C ILE A 35 8.56 4.48 -14.00
N ALA A 36 8.24 4.47 -12.70
CA ALA A 36 9.19 4.77 -11.63
C ALA A 36 10.37 3.78 -11.61
N GLN A 37 10.09 2.47 -11.77
CA GLN A 37 11.13 1.44 -11.78
C GLN A 37 12.08 1.59 -12.98
N LYS A 38 11.56 1.80 -14.18
CA LYS A 38 12.40 2.04 -15.37
C LYS A 38 13.31 3.24 -15.18
N TYR A 39 12.81 4.31 -14.57
CA TYR A 39 13.61 5.49 -14.33
C TYR A 39 14.62 5.29 -13.20
N SER A 40 14.24 4.60 -12.14
CA SER A 40 15.16 4.18 -11.07
C SER A 40 16.32 3.33 -11.61
N ASP A 41 16.03 2.37 -12.50
CA ASP A 41 17.06 1.53 -13.16
C ASP A 41 18.02 2.39 -14.00
N LYS A 42 17.50 3.39 -14.70
CA LYS A 42 18.30 4.31 -15.51
C LYS A 42 19.26 5.13 -14.65
N ILE A 43 18.74 5.86 -13.64
CA ILE A 43 19.55 6.76 -12.81
C ILE A 43 20.55 5.99 -11.94
N ALA A 44 20.22 4.77 -11.51
CA ALA A 44 21.16 3.89 -10.80
C ALA A 44 22.31 3.42 -11.69
N ARG A 45 22.04 3.10 -12.96
CA ARG A 45 23.08 2.71 -13.93
C ARG A 45 23.99 3.87 -14.33
N GLU A 46 23.40 5.05 -14.50
CA GLU A 46 24.09 6.25 -14.97
C GLU A 46 24.69 7.06 -13.80
N ASN A 47 24.42 6.67 -12.57
CA ASN A 47 24.90 7.30 -11.33
C ASN A 47 24.67 8.80 -11.27
N PHE A 48 23.43 9.23 -11.55
CA PHE A 48 23.03 10.62 -11.44
C PHE A 48 21.62 10.75 -10.83
N ILE A 49 21.29 11.95 -10.33
CA ILE A 49 19.96 12.27 -9.79
C ILE A 49 19.45 13.51 -10.48
N GLU A 50 18.41 13.33 -11.29
CA GLU A 50 17.72 14.39 -12.00
C GLU A 50 16.22 14.02 -12.11
N LEU A 51 15.34 15.01 -12.12
CA LEU A 51 13.91 14.76 -12.35
C LEU A 51 13.70 14.26 -13.77
N SER A 52 12.77 13.32 -13.92
CA SER A 52 12.41 12.80 -15.23
C SER A 52 11.44 13.74 -15.97
N ASN A 53 11.30 13.51 -17.27
CA ASN A 53 10.23 14.11 -18.06
C ASN A 53 9.15 13.08 -18.39
N ASN A 54 9.00 12.05 -17.53
CA ASN A 54 8.03 10.98 -17.73
C ASN A 54 6.61 11.52 -17.63
N LYS A 55 5.73 10.91 -18.42
CA LYS A 55 4.31 11.24 -18.46
C LYS A 55 3.47 10.00 -18.23
N TYR A 56 2.28 10.23 -17.71
CA TYR A 56 1.23 9.22 -17.63
C TYR A 56 -0.07 9.82 -18.18
N ASN A 57 -0.73 9.14 -19.12
CA ASN A 57 -1.90 9.66 -19.83
C ASN A 57 -1.66 11.08 -20.39
N GLU A 58 -0.53 11.29 -21.09
CA GLU A 58 -0.09 12.56 -21.71
C GLU A 58 0.14 13.73 -20.72
N LYS A 59 0.03 13.48 -19.40
CA LYS A 59 0.23 14.48 -18.35
C LYS A 59 1.54 14.26 -17.61
N GLU A 60 2.15 15.35 -17.17
CA GLU A 60 3.36 15.31 -16.35
C GLU A 60 3.09 14.66 -14.99
N LEU A 61 4.09 13.98 -14.45
CA LEU A 61 4.06 13.36 -13.13
C LEU A 61 4.67 14.29 -12.09
N GLY A 62 4.10 14.27 -10.87
CA GLY A 62 4.84 14.71 -9.70
C GLY A 62 5.92 13.70 -9.39
N GLU A 63 7.10 14.15 -8.92
CA GLU A 63 8.22 13.24 -8.71
C GLU A 63 9.05 13.61 -7.50
N ILE A 64 9.44 12.59 -6.74
CA ILE A 64 10.44 12.68 -5.68
C ILE A 64 11.52 11.63 -5.98
N ILE A 65 12.79 12.05 -6.00
CA ILE A 65 13.93 11.17 -6.21
C ILE A 65 14.90 11.32 -5.06
N PHE A 66 15.39 10.21 -4.55
CA PHE A 66 16.43 10.19 -3.52
C PHE A 66 17.21 8.88 -3.54
N THR A 67 18.35 8.89 -2.84
CA THR A 67 19.14 7.68 -2.61
C THR A 67 19.33 7.47 -1.11
N PHE A 68 19.50 6.20 -0.75
CA PHE A 68 19.89 5.83 0.61
C PHE A 68 20.70 4.53 0.59
N HIS A 69 21.45 4.28 1.67
CA HIS A 69 22.15 3.03 1.85
C HIS A 69 21.19 1.96 2.40
N GLU A 70 21.31 0.71 2.00
CA GLU A 70 20.39 -0.37 2.39
C GLU A 70 20.19 -0.55 3.89
N ASN A 71 21.13 -0.09 4.71
CA ASN A 71 21.04 -0.13 6.17
C ASN A 71 20.18 1.00 6.77
N ILE A 72 19.66 1.90 5.93
CA ILE A 72 18.82 3.02 6.33
C ILE A 72 17.40 2.73 5.90
N SER A 73 16.42 2.87 6.81
CA SER A 73 15.02 2.81 6.43
C SER A 73 14.66 4.02 5.56
N PRO A 74 14.03 3.83 4.38
CA PRO A 74 13.55 4.94 3.54
C PRO A 74 12.49 5.80 4.26
N GLU A 75 11.80 5.27 5.24
CA GLU A 75 10.90 6.00 6.11
C GLU A 75 11.56 7.22 6.76
N LYS A 76 12.83 7.08 7.20
CA LYS A 76 13.60 8.20 7.78
C LYS A 76 13.84 9.32 6.77
N ILE A 77 14.00 8.99 5.50
CA ILE A 77 14.19 9.97 4.42
C ILE A 77 12.88 10.73 4.18
N ILE A 78 11.76 10.02 4.09
CA ILE A 78 10.42 10.63 3.94
C ILE A 78 10.11 11.53 5.15
N THR A 79 10.41 11.06 6.36
CA THR A 79 10.30 11.87 7.60
C THR A 79 11.12 13.14 7.50
N SER A 80 12.36 13.05 7.02
CA SER A 80 13.23 14.23 6.85
C SER A 80 12.66 15.25 5.86
N PHE A 81 12.05 14.81 4.75
CA PHE A 81 11.39 15.72 3.80
C PHE A 81 10.22 16.43 4.44
N TYR A 82 9.45 15.74 5.27
CA TYR A 82 8.32 16.32 5.98
C TYR A 82 8.76 17.31 7.06
N GLU A 83 9.62 16.89 7.99
CA GLU A 83 9.99 17.67 9.18
C GLU A 83 10.78 18.93 8.86
N LYS A 84 11.60 18.92 7.81
CA LYS A 84 12.39 20.10 7.41
C LYS A 84 11.53 21.31 7.07
N GLU A 85 10.31 21.10 6.61
CA GLU A 85 9.47 22.15 6.05
C GLU A 85 8.14 22.34 6.79
N SER A 86 7.52 21.28 7.31
CA SER A 86 6.16 21.33 7.88
C SER A 86 5.97 22.40 8.95
N ASN A 87 6.96 22.55 9.85
CA ASN A 87 6.91 23.52 10.96
C ASN A 87 7.16 24.97 10.54
N LYS A 88 7.71 25.18 9.35
CA LYS A 88 8.09 26.51 8.81
C LYS A 88 7.24 26.93 7.64
N TYR A 89 6.37 26.03 7.17
CA TYR A 89 5.58 26.27 5.98
C TYR A 89 4.47 27.30 6.24
N ASN A 90 4.38 28.28 5.35
CA ASN A 90 3.32 29.29 5.41
C ASN A 90 2.14 28.86 4.55
N TYR A 91 1.11 28.29 5.17
CA TYR A 91 -0.09 27.78 4.52
C TYR A 91 -0.97 28.87 3.86
N ASN A 92 -0.72 30.15 4.15
CA ASN A 92 -1.42 31.27 3.53
C ASN A 92 -0.70 31.84 2.30
N LYS A 93 0.47 31.31 1.95
CA LYS A 93 1.24 31.76 0.81
C LYS A 93 0.69 31.18 -0.49
N LYS A 94 0.30 32.06 -1.42
CA LYS A 94 -0.31 31.65 -2.69
C LYS A 94 0.64 30.80 -3.57
N ASN A 95 1.91 31.16 -3.66
CA ASN A 95 2.92 30.47 -4.46
C ASN A 95 4.19 30.30 -3.62
N PRO A 96 4.26 29.34 -2.70
CA PRO A 96 5.50 28.99 -2.02
C PRO A 96 6.45 28.28 -3.01
N LYS A 97 7.68 28.05 -2.56
CA LYS A 97 8.62 27.21 -3.33
C LYS A 97 8.12 25.76 -3.34
N PRO A 98 7.99 25.12 -4.50
CA PRO A 98 7.69 23.70 -4.57
C PRO A 98 8.71 22.85 -3.84
N SER A 99 8.26 21.77 -3.19
CA SER A 99 9.13 20.90 -2.40
C SER A 99 8.61 19.47 -2.33
N ASN A 100 9.44 18.58 -1.78
CA ASN A 100 9.02 17.20 -1.49
C ASN A 100 7.88 17.17 -0.46
N PHE A 101 7.94 18.04 0.56
CA PHE A 101 6.88 18.16 1.55
C PHE A 101 5.53 18.48 0.92
N THR A 102 5.47 19.53 0.08
CA THR A 102 4.21 19.95 -0.56
C THR A 102 3.69 18.90 -1.55
N GLN A 103 4.58 18.16 -2.23
CA GLN A 103 4.17 17.04 -3.09
C GLN A 103 3.57 15.89 -2.26
N ILE A 104 4.18 15.53 -1.13
CA ILE A 104 3.69 14.44 -0.26
C ILE A 104 2.24 14.69 0.17
N ILE A 105 1.92 15.90 0.61
CA ILE A 105 0.60 16.24 1.13
C ILE A 105 -0.34 16.90 0.11
N TRP A 106 0.01 16.88 -1.17
CA TRP A 106 -0.79 17.49 -2.24
C TRP A 106 -2.14 16.80 -2.40
N LYS A 107 -3.24 17.50 -2.09
CA LYS A 107 -4.58 16.94 -2.02
C LYS A 107 -5.03 16.27 -3.32
N SER A 108 -4.83 16.94 -4.45
CA SER A 108 -5.30 16.45 -5.76
C SER A 108 -4.48 15.29 -6.33
N SER A 109 -3.35 14.90 -5.72
CA SER A 109 -2.67 13.67 -6.07
C SER A 109 -3.45 12.48 -5.49
N GLU A 110 -3.77 11.49 -6.33
CA GLU A 110 -4.61 10.34 -5.97
C GLU A 110 -3.82 9.03 -6.04
N TYR A 111 -2.86 8.95 -6.95
CA TYR A 111 -2.10 7.74 -7.24
C TYR A 111 -0.61 7.92 -7.00
N ILE A 112 0.04 6.82 -6.62
CA ILE A 112 1.48 6.74 -6.39
C ILE A 112 2.07 5.53 -7.09
N GLY A 113 3.27 5.70 -7.65
CA GLY A 113 4.12 4.63 -8.12
C GLY A 113 5.53 4.77 -7.57
N ILE A 114 6.17 3.67 -7.20
CA ILE A 114 7.49 3.64 -6.59
C ILE A 114 8.39 2.67 -7.35
N GLY A 115 9.60 3.10 -7.65
CA GLY A 115 10.68 2.28 -8.20
C GLY A 115 11.92 2.38 -7.33
N CYS A 116 12.54 1.23 -7.05
CA CYS A 116 13.77 1.14 -6.25
C CYS A 116 14.79 0.25 -6.95
N THR A 117 15.99 0.74 -7.15
CA THR A 117 17.09 -0.01 -7.76
C THR A 117 18.31 0.01 -6.87
N LYS A 118 18.78 -1.17 -6.47
CA LYS A 118 19.97 -1.34 -5.64
C LYS A 118 21.21 -1.50 -6.53
N THR A 119 22.26 -0.74 -6.24
CA THR A 119 23.58 -0.86 -6.86
C THR A 119 24.45 -1.90 -6.14
N LYS A 120 25.60 -2.22 -6.72
CA LYS A 120 26.59 -3.12 -6.12
C LYS A 120 27.19 -2.56 -4.81
N GLU A 121 27.20 -1.25 -4.67
CA GLU A 121 27.69 -0.52 -3.50
C GLU A 121 26.62 -0.41 -2.39
N ASN A 122 25.51 -1.15 -2.51
CA ASN A 122 24.38 -1.14 -1.57
C ASN A 122 23.67 0.22 -1.44
N ILE A 123 23.75 1.04 -2.48
CA ILE A 123 22.99 2.27 -2.60
C ILE A 123 21.68 1.96 -3.32
N ILE A 124 20.57 2.42 -2.75
CA ILE A 124 19.22 2.30 -3.33
C ILE A 124 18.86 3.64 -3.97
N TYR A 125 18.63 3.63 -5.27
CA TYR A 125 18.04 4.73 -6.01
C TYR A 125 16.52 4.57 -5.99
N THR A 126 15.82 5.61 -5.55
CA THR A 126 14.37 5.58 -5.40
C THR A 126 13.74 6.70 -6.19
N VAL A 127 12.73 6.34 -6.96
CA VAL A 127 11.85 7.25 -7.71
C VAL A 127 10.43 7.05 -7.22
N ILE A 128 9.77 8.14 -6.85
CA ILE A 128 8.36 8.15 -6.48
C ILE A 128 7.62 9.06 -7.46
N ASN A 129 6.64 8.52 -8.15
CA ASN A 129 5.76 9.25 -9.06
C ASN A 129 4.40 9.47 -8.42
N PHE A 130 3.85 10.68 -8.58
CA PHE A 130 2.53 11.06 -8.10
C PHE A 130 1.64 11.46 -9.29
N PHE A 131 0.37 11.05 -9.25
CA PHE A 131 -0.60 11.42 -10.28
C PHE A 131 -1.99 11.67 -9.68
N PRO A 132 -2.67 12.76 -10.07
CA PRO A 132 -2.14 13.93 -10.79
C PRO A 132 -0.92 14.54 -10.09
N SER A 133 -0.10 15.27 -10.87
CA SER A 133 1.10 15.93 -10.36
C SER A 133 0.75 17.00 -9.34
N GLY A 134 1.59 17.16 -8.32
CA GLY A 134 1.49 18.27 -7.37
C GLY A 134 2.37 19.45 -7.73
N ASN A 135 2.50 20.38 -6.78
CA ASN A 135 3.36 21.55 -6.88
C ASN A 135 3.00 22.51 -8.03
N ILE A 136 1.72 22.55 -8.41
CA ILE A 136 1.22 23.38 -9.52
C ILE A 136 1.07 24.83 -9.05
N LYS A 137 1.64 25.75 -9.81
CA LYS A 137 1.58 27.19 -9.53
C LYS A 137 0.12 27.66 -9.43
N ASN A 138 -0.17 28.50 -8.42
CA ASN A 138 -1.47 29.03 -8.05
C ASN A 138 -2.46 28.02 -7.43
N GLU A 139 -2.07 26.76 -7.22
CA GLU A 139 -2.94 25.72 -6.65
C GLU A 139 -2.57 25.33 -5.22
N PHE A 140 -1.50 25.89 -4.63
CA PHE A 140 -1.04 25.51 -3.29
C PHE A 140 -2.09 25.70 -2.21
N LEU A 141 -2.85 26.79 -2.22
CA LEU A 141 -3.90 27.05 -1.22
C LEU A 141 -5.06 26.06 -1.27
N LEU A 142 -5.24 25.40 -2.41
CA LEU A 142 -6.29 24.39 -2.62
C LEU A 142 -5.82 22.97 -2.31
N ASN A 143 -4.50 22.78 -2.16
CA ASN A 143 -3.89 21.46 -2.09
C ASN A 143 -3.02 21.21 -0.87
N VAL A 144 -2.56 22.26 -0.19
CA VAL A 144 -1.62 22.13 0.94
C VAL A 144 -2.25 22.75 2.18
N PHE A 145 -2.74 21.90 3.07
CA PHE A 145 -3.45 22.31 4.29
C PHE A 145 -2.56 22.17 5.54
N PRO A 146 -2.85 22.92 6.61
CA PRO A 146 -2.19 22.72 7.91
C PRO A 146 -2.50 21.31 8.46
N PRO A 147 -1.63 20.79 9.34
CA PRO A 147 -1.93 19.55 10.03
C PRO A 147 -3.13 19.74 10.97
N LEU A 148 -3.87 18.66 11.19
CA LEU A 148 -4.95 18.61 12.18
C LEU A 148 -4.41 18.91 13.58
N GLU A 149 -5.24 19.53 14.42
CA GLU A 149 -4.93 19.75 15.82
C GLU A 149 -4.89 18.43 16.63
N ASP A 150 -4.27 18.43 17.82
CA ASP A 150 -3.97 17.19 18.56
C ASP A 150 -5.23 16.41 18.97
N ASP A 151 -6.33 17.05 19.21
CA ASP A 151 -7.61 16.40 19.57
C ASP A 151 -8.25 15.65 18.38
N GLU A 152 -7.97 16.04 17.16
CA GLU A 152 -8.44 15.37 15.94
C GLU A 152 -7.46 14.24 15.50
N LYS A 153 -6.19 14.33 15.88
CA LYS A 153 -5.15 13.33 15.56
C LYS A 153 -5.36 11.99 16.25
N SER A 154 -5.93 11.98 17.46
CA SER A 154 -6.12 10.76 18.26
C SER A 154 -7.01 9.72 17.58
N ASN A 155 -7.96 10.17 16.76
CA ASN A 155 -8.88 9.29 16.04
C ASN A 155 -8.33 8.82 14.68
N LEU A 156 -7.39 9.54 14.08
CA LEU A 156 -6.84 9.25 12.75
C LEU A 156 -5.52 8.46 12.81
N SER A 157 -4.66 8.75 13.82
CA SER A 157 -3.41 7.98 14.02
C SER A 157 -3.68 6.55 14.47
N SER A 158 -4.69 6.35 15.32
CA SER A 158 -5.11 5.00 15.74
C SER A 158 -5.58 4.14 14.57
N ASN A 159 -6.22 4.72 13.56
CA ASN A 159 -6.70 3.98 12.38
C ASN A 159 -5.57 3.61 11.41
N SER A 160 -4.56 4.45 11.23
CA SER A 160 -3.43 4.15 10.33
C SER A 160 -2.44 3.15 10.95
N GLU A 161 -2.09 3.31 12.23
CA GLU A 161 -1.28 2.35 12.98
C GLU A 161 -2.01 1.00 13.10
N PHE A 162 -3.31 1.02 13.38
CA PHE A 162 -4.14 -0.18 13.38
C PHE A 162 -4.08 -0.90 12.03
N LYS A 163 -4.17 -0.18 10.92
CA LYS A 163 -4.14 -0.77 9.58
C LYS A 163 -2.79 -1.41 9.24
N ILE A 164 -1.69 -0.78 9.63
CA ILE A 164 -0.33 -1.31 9.42
C ILE A 164 -0.16 -2.61 10.21
N HIS A 165 -0.42 -2.57 11.53
CA HIS A 165 -0.33 -3.76 12.38
C HIS A 165 -1.29 -4.87 11.92
N PHE A 166 -2.48 -4.50 11.47
CA PHE A 166 -3.46 -5.46 10.97
C PHE A 166 -2.94 -6.24 9.74
N LEU A 167 -2.29 -5.56 8.78
CA LEU A 167 -1.74 -6.22 7.59
C LEU A 167 -0.51 -7.08 7.93
N GLU A 168 0.35 -6.62 8.84
CA GLU A 168 1.48 -7.39 9.34
C GLU A 168 1.02 -8.65 10.08
N ASP A 169 0.03 -8.52 10.95
CA ASP A 169 -0.58 -9.64 11.69
C ASP A 169 -1.20 -10.66 10.74
N LEU A 170 -1.90 -10.20 9.68
CA LEU A 170 -2.45 -11.09 8.65
C LEU A 170 -1.36 -11.88 7.94
N LEU A 171 -0.29 -11.21 7.49
CA LEU A 171 0.79 -11.87 6.76
C LEU A 171 1.54 -12.86 7.66
N ASN A 172 1.90 -12.45 8.87
CA ASN A 172 2.62 -13.29 9.81
C ASN A 172 1.79 -14.53 10.21
N SER A 173 0.53 -14.33 10.58
CA SER A 173 -0.38 -15.42 10.94
C SER A 173 -0.66 -16.37 9.79
N ASN A 174 -0.81 -15.84 8.57
CA ASN A 174 -0.97 -16.65 7.37
C ASN A 174 0.27 -17.54 7.16
N ASN A 175 1.46 -16.98 7.26
CA ASN A 175 2.72 -17.70 7.09
C ASN A 175 2.97 -18.73 8.23
N ASP A 176 2.55 -18.44 9.45
CA ASP A 176 2.59 -19.37 10.57
C ASP A 176 1.69 -20.59 10.31
N TYR A 177 0.48 -20.38 9.82
CA TYR A 177 -0.40 -21.49 9.44
C TYR A 177 0.15 -22.27 8.25
N ARG A 178 0.69 -21.62 7.24
CA ARG A 178 1.30 -22.25 6.08
C ARG A 178 2.48 -23.14 6.46
N SER A 179 3.31 -22.69 7.40
CA SER A 179 4.45 -23.47 7.90
C SER A 179 4.04 -24.80 8.52
N LYS A 180 2.89 -24.83 9.24
CA LYS A 180 2.33 -26.05 9.84
C LYS A 180 1.91 -27.10 8.80
N HIS A 181 1.70 -26.68 7.55
CA HIS A 181 1.31 -27.54 6.42
C HIS A 181 2.43 -27.72 5.38
N GLY A 182 3.65 -27.29 5.69
CA GLY A 182 4.81 -27.41 4.78
C GLY A 182 4.66 -26.61 3.49
N ALA A 183 3.86 -25.53 3.50
CA ALA A 183 3.75 -24.59 2.40
C ALA A 183 4.74 -23.43 2.60
N SER A 184 5.36 -22.97 1.49
CA SER A 184 6.28 -21.84 1.53
C SER A 184 5.59 -20.56 1.98
N PRO A 185 6.29 -19.65 2.67
CA PRO A 185 5.71 -18.38 3.08
C PRO A 185 5.27 -17.55 1.87
N LEU A 186 4.19 -16.81 2.03
CA LEU A 186 3.72 -15.80 1.08
C LEU A 186 4.51 -14.52 1.27
N THR A 187 4.72 -13.82 0.15
CA THR A 187 5.21 -12.45 0.13
C THR A 187 4.07 -11.50 -0.23
N LEU A 188 4.08 -10.33 0.38
CA LEU A 188 3.08 -9.32 0.11
C LEU A 188 3.32 -8.71 -1.29
N ASN A 189 2.26 -8.61 -2.09
CA ASN A 189 2.30 -8.02 -3.44
C ASN A 189 1.43 -6.76 -3.49
N PRO A 190 2.01 -5.58 -3.81
CA PRO A 190 1.29 -4.32 -3.87
C PRO A 190 0.12 -4.33 -4.84
N SER A 191 0.28 -4.94 -5.99
CA SER A 191 -0.75 -5.01 -7.01
C SER A 191 -1.94 -5.86 -6.57
N LEU A 192 -1.66 -6.97 -5.89
CA LEU A 192 -2.72 -7.80 -5.29
C LEU A 192 -3.39 -7.05 -4.13
N THR A 193 -2.62 -6.29 -3.33
CA THR A 193 -3.16 -5.45 -2.25
C THR A 193 -4.11 -4.38 -2.79
N MET A 194 -3.75 -3.72 -3.89
CA MET A 194 -4.64 -2.76 -4.55
C MET A 194 -5.95 -3.42 -4.99
N LYS A 195 -5.86 -4.55 -5.72
CA LYS A 195 -7.05 -5.29 -6.17
C LYS A 195 -7.91 -5.78 -5.00
N ALA A 196 -7.28 -6.22 -3.93
CA ALA A 196 -7.98 -6.62 -2.70
C ALA A 196 -8.70 -5.45 -2.02
N ASN A 197 -8.08 -4.26 -1.97
CA ASN A 197 -8.72 -3.04 -1.45
C ASN A 197 -9.90 -2.61 -2.31
N ASP A 198 -9.74 -2.58 -3.65
CA ASP A 198 -10.82 -2.21 -4.57
C ASP A 198 -12.02 -3.17 -4.41
N TYR A 199 -11.73 -4.46 -4.26
CA TYR A 199 -12.77 -5.47 -4.04
C TYR A 199 -13.43 -5.34 -2.66
N ALA A 200 -12.66 -5.07 -1.60
CA ALA A 200 -13.21 -4.82 -0.27
C ALA A 200 -14.13 -3.58 -0.26
N MET A 201 -13.73 -2.49 -0.91
CA MET A 201 -14.57 -1.29 -1.06
C MET A 201 -15.85 -1.58 -1.85
N LEU A 202 -15.75 -2.40 -2.92
CA LEU A 202 -16.92 -2.78 -3.73
C LEU A 202 -17.93 -3.58 -2.91
N ILE A 203 -17.46 -4.57 -2.12
CA ILE A 203 -18.31 -5.35 -1.21
C ILE A 203 -18.97 -4.44 -0.16
N ALA A 204 -18.19 -3.55 0.45
CA ALA A 204 -18.68 -2.64 1.47
C ALA A 204 -19.73 -1.67 0.94
N LYS A 205 -19.59 -1.23 -0.32
CA LYS A 205 -20.53 -0.33 -1.00
C LYS A 205 -21.83 -1.02 -1.42
N ASN A 206 -21.73 -2.20 -1.99
CA ASN A 206 -22.90 -2.90 -2.59
C ASN A 206 -23.64 -3.79 -1.60
N ASP A 207 -23.10 -3.98 -0.39
CA ASP A 207 -23.63 -4.93 0.62
C ASP A 207 -23.86 -6.34 0.05
N SER A 208 -23.05 -6.74 -0.90
CA SER A 208 -23.19 -7.97 -1.65
C SER A 208 -21.85 -8.66 -1.82
N LEU A 209 -21.83 -9.97 -1.55
CA LEU A 209 -20.72 -10.87 -1.86
C LEU A 209 -20.82 -11.34 -3.32
N GLU A 210 -21.07 -10.45 -4.25
CA GLU A 210 -21.02 -10.82 -5.66
C GLU A 210 -19.62 -11.36 -5.99
N ASN A 211 -19.60 -12.51 -6.66
CA ASN A 211 -18.37 -13.23 -6.92
C ASN A 211 -17.65 -12.64 -8.14
N TYR A 212 -17.02 -11.48 -7.96
CA TYR A 212 -16.16 -10.91 -8.99
C TYR A 212 -14.86 -11.72 -9.08
N ASP A 213 -14.54 -12.18 -10.27
CA ASP A 213 -13.22 -12.76 -10.54
C ASP A 213 -12.16 -11.67 -10.48
N ILE A 214 -11.18 -11.87 -9.62
CA ILE A 214 -9.98 -11.02 -9.56
C ILE A 214 -8.91 -11.71 -10.40
N GLU A 215 -8.36 -10.99 -11.38
CA GLU A 215 -7.28 -11.48 -12.23
C GLU A 215 -5.99 -10.69 -11.97
N TYR A 216 -4.89 -11.40 -11.97
CA TYR A 216 -3.55 -10.83 -11.90
C TYR A 216 -2.63 -11.55 -12.89
N LEU A 217 -1.97 -10.79 -13.76
CA LEU A 217 -1.12 -11.31 -14.86
C LEU A 217 -1.82 -12.35 -15.76
N GLY A 218 -3.14 -12.18 -15.97
CA GLY A 218 -3.94 -13.08 -16.79
C GLY A 218 -4.40 -14.38 -16.11
N GLU A 219 -4.10 -14.53 -14.83
CA GLU A 219 -4.54 -15.68 -14.03
C GLU A 219 -5.58 -15.26 -12.98
N LYS A 220 -6.52 -16.18 -12.70
CA LYS A 220 -7.49 -15.96 -11.62
C LYS A 220 -6.82 -16.06 -10.26
N CYS A 221 -7.12 -15.08 -9.40
CA CYS A 221 -6.66 -15.09 -8.02
C CYS A 221 -7.61 -15.90 -7.12
N GLY A 222 -7.03 -16.69 -6.22
CA GLY A 222 -7.76 -17.23 -5.08
C GLY A 222 -8.11 -16.11 -4.09
N LYS A 223 -9.21 -16.27 -3.34
CA LYS A 223 -9.73 -15.25 -2.43
C LYS A 223 -10.18 -15.85 -1.11
N ASN A 224 -9.83 -15.20 -0.01
CA ASN A 224 -10.44 -15.37 1.29
C ASN A 224 -11.16 -14.07 1.66
N ILE A 225 -12.40 -14.18 2.16
CA ILE A 225 -13.21 -13.03 2.53
C ILE A 225 -13.69 -13.24 3.96
N CYS A 226 -13.64 -12.19 4.77
CA CYS A 226 -14.23 -12.16 6.09
C CYS A 226 -15.05 -10.88 6.23
N ILE A 227 -16.29 -11.02 6.69
CA ILE A 227 -17.18 -9.90 7.03
C ILE A 227 -17.45 -9.99 8.52
N THR A 228 -17.21 -8.90 9.23
CA THR A 228 -17.41 -8.80 10.66
C THR A 228 -18.39 -7.68 11.01
N ASN A 229 -19.20 -7.88 12.03
CA ASN A 229 -20.15 -6.87 12.48
C ASN A 229 -19.53 -5.83 13.41
N ASN A 230 -18.37 -6.13 13.99
CA ASN A 230 -17.66 -5.28 14.95
C ASN A 230 -16.23 -5.07 14.42
N GLY A 231 -15.82 -3.80 14.25
CA GLY A 231 -14.51 -3.43 13.68
C GLY A 231 -13.26 -3.72 14.55
N ASN A 232 -13.36 -4.62 15.55
CA ASN A 232 -12.31 -4.83 16.55
C ASN A 232 -11.47 -6.10 16.33
N TYR A 233 -11.51 -6.71 15.15
CA TYR A 233 -10.68 -7.89 14.85
C TYR A 233 -9.28 -7.48 14.42
N ASN A 234 -8.25 -8.12 15.00
CA ASN A 234 -6.89 -8.03 14.50
C ASN A 234 -6.64 -9.03 13.35
N GLY A 235 -5.51 -8.92 12.66
CA GLY A 235 -5.19 -9.78 11.53
C GLY A 235 -5.06 -11.26 11.89
N GLN A 236 -4.56 -11.56 13.08
CA GLN A 236 -4.45 -12.93 13.60
C GLN A 236 -5.82 -13.57 13.79
N GLU A 237 -6.78 -12.83 14.34
CA GLU A 237 -8.15 -13.33 14.55
C GLU A 237 -8.83 -13.63 13.21
N ILE A 238 -8.68 -12.78 12.21
CA ILE A 238 -9.21 -13.01 10.86
C ILE A 238 -8.58 -14.27 10.24
N CYS A 239 -7.26 -14.41 10.30
CA CYS A 239 -6.58 -15.64 9.85
C CYS A 239 -7.08 -16.89 10.59
N SER A 240 -7.34 -16.78 11.88
CA SER A 240 -7.88 -17.87 12.67
C SER A 240 -9.29 -18.30 12.22
N ILE A 241 -10.13 -17.34 11.81
CA ILE A 241 -11.47 -17.64 11.26
C ILE A 241 -11.32 -18.49 9.99
N TRP A 242 -10.46 -18.10 9.07
CA TRP A 242 -10.21 -18.86 7.85
C TRP A 242 -9.59 -20.24 8.12
N TYR A 243 -8.64 -20.30 9.05
CA TYR A 243 -7.97 -21.56 9.41
C TYR A 243 -8.89 -22.53 10.13
N ASN A 244 -9.89 -22.06 10.89
CA ASN A 244 -10.80 -22.91 11.64
C ASN A 244 -11.64 -23.87 10.77
N GLU A 245 -11.75 -23.62 9.47
CA GLU A 245 -12.38 -24.54 8.53
C GLU A 245 -11.61 -25.88 8.42
N ILE A 246 -10.37 -25.98 8.93
CA ILE A 246 -9.61 -27.24 9.05
C ILE A 246 -10.39 -28.31 9.80
N LYS A 247 -11.29 -27.94 10.72
CA LYS A 247 -12.10 -28.87 11.49
C LYS A 247 -13.06 -29.67 10.63
N GLU A 248 -13.47 -29.09 9.50
CA GLU A 248 -14.37 -29.71 8.54
C GLU A 248 -13.59 -30.40 7.40
N TYR A 249 -12.25 -30.26 7.35
CA TYR A 249 -11.44 -30.80 6.28
C TYR A 249 -11.07 -32.28 6.50
N ASN A 250 -11.43 -33.14 5.54
CA ASN A 250 -11.12 -34.57 5.58
C ASN A 250 -9.79 -34.84 4.85
N PHE A 251 -8.71 -34.99 5.61
CA PHE A 251 -7.37 -35.30 5.06
C PHE A 251 -7.26 -36.72 4.51
N PHE A 252 -8.09 -37.65 4.95
CA PHE A 252 -8.06 -39.06 4.50
C PHE A 252 -8.83 -39.28 3.22
N ASN A 253 -9.82 -38.44 2.93
CA ASN A 253 -10.60 -38.51 1.71
C ASN A 253 -10.89 -37.12 1.16
N VAL A 254 -9.88 -36.57 0.46
CA VAL A 254 -9.92 -35.20 -0.07
C VAL A 254 -11.12 -34.97 -1.00
N LYS A 255 -11.55 -35.99 -1.75
CA LYS A 255 -12.69 -35.88 -2.69
C LYS A 255 -14.05 -35.72 -1.99
N LYS A 256 -14.13 -35.99 -0.69
CA LYS A 256 -15.36 -35.82 0.11
C LYS A 256 -15.51 -34.43 0.71
N ASN A 257 -14.50 -33.57 0.60
CA ASN A 257 -14.60 -32.22 1.13
C ASN A 257 -15.56 -31.39 0.27
N ASP A 258 -16.48 -30.69 0.91
CA ASP A 258 -17.24 -29.64 0.26
C ASP A 258 -16.37 -28.38 0.20
N ILE A 259 -15.95 -28.03 -1.01
CA ILE A 259 -15.05 -26.89 -1.24
C ILE A 259 -15.65 -25.58 -0.71
N LYS A 260 -16.97 -25.43 -0.68
CA LYS A 260 -17.63 -24.23 -0.17
C LYS A 260 -17.45 -24.05 1.34
N ILE A 261 -17.25 -25.16 2.05
CA ILE A 261 -17.09 -25.16 3.52
C ILE A 261 -15.62 -24.94 3.90
N VAL A 262 -14.68 -25.43 3.09
CA VAL A 262 -13.24 -25.45 3.43
C VAL A 262 -12.38 -24.55 2.53
N GLN A 263 -13.01 -23.68 1.75
CA GLN A 263 -12.33 -22.90 0.73
C GLN A 263 -11.30 -21.91 1.31
N ASN A 264 -11.61 -21.29 2.44
CA ASN A 264 -10.68 -20.31 3.04
C ASN A 264 -9.46 -21.03 3.63
N PHE A 265 -9.67 -22.15 4.30
CA PHE A 265 -8.58 -22.98 4.81
C PHE A 265 -7.70 -23.50 3.68
N THR A 266 -8.28 -24.08 2.62
CA THR A 266 -7.51 -24.66 1.51
C THR A 266 -6.75 -23.59 0.75
N GLN A 267 -7.34 -22.42 0.52
CA GLN A 267 -6.67 -21.29 -0.12
C GLN A 267 -5.51 -20.75 0.74
N LEU A 268 -5.70 -20.65 2.05
CA LEU A 268 -4.69 -20.17 3.01
C LEU A 268 -3.41 -21.01 2.95
N ILE A 269 -3.54 -22.34 2.87
CA ILE A 269 -2.41 -23.27 2.85
C ILE A 269 -2.01 -23.76 1.44
N TRP A 270 -2.59 -23.18 0.37
CA TRP A 270 -2.34 -23.64 -1.00
C TRP A 270 -0.87 -23.53 -1.38
N LYS A 271 -0.23 -24.67 -1.65
CA LYS A 271 1.21 -24.79 -1.82
C LYS A 271 1.78 -23.93 -2.95
N GLU A 272 1.05 -23.82 -4.05
CA GLU A 272 1.49 -23.09 -5.25
C GLU A 272 1.38 -21.56 -5.13
N SER A 273 0.59 -21.06 -4.16
CA SER A 273 0.52 -19.62 -3.89
C SER A 273 1.87 -19.10 -3.37
N ARG A 274 2.34 -18.01 -3.94
CA ARG A 274 3.63 -17.36 -3.60
C ARG A 274 3.45 -15.93 -3.08
N GLU A 275 2.40 -15.28 -3.54
CA GLU A 275 2.15 -13.87 -3.25
C GLU A 275 0.72 -13.68 -2.73
N VAL A 276 0.54 -12.63 -1.94
CA VAL A 276 -0.75 -12.26 -1.38
C VAL A 276 -0.91 -10.75 -1.38
N GLY A 277 -2.15 -10.28 -1.51
CA GLY A 277 -2.55 -8.91 -1.23
C GLY A 277 -3.71 -8.91 -0.27
N TYR A 278 -3.72 -7.99 0.68
CA TYR A 278 -4.80 -7.83 1.65
C TYR A 278 -5.52 -6.51 1.42
N GLY A 279 -6.83 -6.54 1.40
CA GLY A 279 -7.70 -5.38 1.32
C GLY A 279 -8.65 -5.30 2.50
N TRP A 280 -8.94 -4.10 2.90
CA TRP A 280 -9.86 -3.80 3.99
C TRP A 280 -10.73 -2.60 3.67
N ALA A 281 -12.01 -2.66 4.03
CA ALA A 281 -12.94 -1.54 3.94
C ALA A 281 -13.96 -1.59 5.08
N ASP A 282 -14.30 -0.41 5.61
CA ASP A 282 -15.38 -0.24 6.55
C ASP A 282 -16.60 0.36 5.82
N ARG A 283 -17.81 -0.12 6.10
CA ARG A 283 -19.05 0.45 5.56
C ARG A 283 -19.22 1.94 5.80
N LYS A 284 -18.67 2.45 6.91
CA LYS A 284 -18.71 3.89 7.24
C LYS A 284 -17.79 4.73 6.35
N SER A 285 -16.85 4.12 5.66
CA SER A 285 -15.87 4.80 4.79
C SER A 285 -16.36 4.97 3.34
N VAL A 286 -17.54 4.48 3.01
CA VAL A 286 -18.06 4.38 1.63
C VAL A 286 -19.30 5.27 1.46
N VAL A 287 -19.20 6.56 1.87
CA VAL A 287 -20.23 7.59 1.64
C VAL A 287 -19.82 8.48 0.50
#